data_e367728f522b07a95ccd0149a51de9ac
#
_entry.id   e367728f522b07a95ccd0149a51de9ac
#
_cell.length_a   1.000
_cell.length_b   1.000
_cell.length_c   1.000
_cell.angle_alpha   90.00
_cell.angle_beta   90.00
_cell.angle_gamma   90.00
#
_symmetry.space_group_name_H-M   'P 1'
#
loop_
_entity.id
_entity.type
_entity.pdbx_description
1 polymer ?
#
loop_
_entity_poly.entity_id
_entity_poly.type
_entity_poly.pdbx_seq_one_letter_code
_entity_poly.pdbx_strand_id
1 'polypeptide(L)'
;MEWTGQVYADSPVVAAKILIDAPPERVWDLVSEIALMAELSSELQEVTWLDGVTGPAVGHRFTGRNAHPAMGEWETVSTVTECDPPHRFAWAVGDPAHPSASWRFTLKPDGEGTLLEQWYQMGPARSGLNIAIDAMPDKEAKIVFVRMREHETGMRHNLAEIKDRAERAG
;
A
#
# COMPACT_ATOMS: atom_id res chain seq x y z
N MET A 1 16.59 -2.88 -0.30
CA MET A 1 16.54 -1.63 -1.10
C MET A 1 17.86 -0.89 -1.03
N GLU A 2 18.39 -0.49 -2.16
CA GLU A 2 19.65 0.23 -2.26
C GLU A 2 19.43 1.75 -2.18
N TRP A 3 20.47 2.49 -1.77
CA TRP A 3 20.44 3.95 -1.73
C TRP A 3 20.28 4.56 -3.12
N THR A 4 19.27 5.40 -3.32
CA THR A 4 18.97 6.03 -4.61
C THR A 4 19.30 7.52 -4.65
N GLY A 5 19.35 8.18 -3.49
CA GLY A 5 19.49 9.63 -3.39
C GLY A 5 18.25 10.43 -3.83
N GLN A 6 17.14 9.75 -4.09
CA GLN A 6 15.88 10.40 -4.49
C GLN A 6 15.32 11.30 -3.40
N VAL A 7 14.72 12.40 -3.81
CA VAL A 7 13.99 13.35 -2.96
C VAL A 7 12.47 13.20 -3.18
N TYR A 8 11.68 13.86 -2.35
CA TYR A 8 10.21 13.73 -2.39
C TYR A 8 9.62 14.10 -3.77
N ALA A 9 10.16 15.15 -4.39
CA ALA A 9 9.70 15.61 -5.70
C ALA A 9 9.93 14.60 -6.84
N ASP A 10 10.80 13.61 -6.65
CA ASP A 10 11.03 12.55 -7.62
C ASP A 10 9.90 11.50 -7.65
N SER A 11 8.94 11.60 -6.73
CA SER A 11 7.85 10.63 -6.55
C SER A 11 8.36 9.17 -6.53
N PRO A 12 9.25 8.83 -5.58
CA PRO A 12 9.90 7.53 -5.56
C PRO A 12 8.92 6.37 -5.45
N VAL A 13 9.30 5.27 -6.06
CA VAL A 13 8.51 4.03 -6.16
C VAL A 13 9.26 2.88 -5.50
N VAL A 14 8.52 2.00 -4.84
CA VAL A 14 9.01 0.70 -4.37
C VAL A 14 7.98 -0.38 -4.62
N ALA A 15 8.43 -1.58 -4.94
CA ALA A 15 7.59 -2.74 -5.16
C ALA A 15 8.23 -4.00 -4.59
N ALA A 16 7.40 -4.96 -4.24
CA ALA A 16 7.79 -6.29 -3.83
C ALA A 16 6.88 -7.33 -4.49
N LYS A 17 7.41 -8.53 -4.72
CA LYS A 17 6.69 -9.63 -5.39
C LYS A 17 6.88 -10.93 -4.62
N ILE A 18 5.88 -11.81 -4.75
CA ILE A 18 5.93 -13.17 -4.21
C ILE A 18 5.14 -14.13 -5.11
N LEU A 19 5.64 -15.36 -5.23
CA LEU A 19 4.89 -16.47 -5.86
C LEU A 19 4.02 -17.15 -4.81
N ILE A 20 2.74 -17.34 -5.13
CA ILE A 20 1.74 -17.95 -4.25
C ILE A 20 1.17 -19.18 -4.96
N ASP A 21 1.19 -20.32 -4.28
CA ASP A 21 0.60 -21.57 -4.75
C ASP A 21 -0.92 -21.59 -4.46
N ALA A 22 -1.61 -20.64 -5.08
CA ALA A 22 -3.06 -20.52 -5.04
C ALA A 22 -3.53 -19.73 -6.27
N PRO A 23 -4.75 -20.01 -6.80
CA PRO A 23 -5.26 -19.33 -7.98
C PRO A 23 -5.52 -17.84 -7.72
N PRO A 24 -5.47 -16.99 -8.77
CA PRO A 24 -5.67 -15.55 -8.64
C PRO A 24 -6.96 -15.14 -7.91
N GLU A 25 -8.04 -15.86 -8.09
CA GLU A 25 -9.33 -15.58 -7.46
C GLU A 25 -9.24 -15.65 -5.92
N ARG A 26 -8.52 -16.64 -5.40
CA ARG A 26 -8.31 -16.77 -3.95
C ARG A 26 -7.41 -15.69 -3.40
N VAL A 27 -6.36 -15.32 -4.13
CA VAL A 27 -5.48 -14.22 -3.74
C VAL A 27 -6.22 -12.89 -3.79
N TRP A 28 -7.09 -12.71 -4.80
CA TRP A 28 -7.96 -11.54 -4.94
C TRP A 28 -8.85 -11.32 -3.72
N ASP A 29 -9.50 -12.35 -3.23
CA ASP A 29 -10.38 -12.28 -2.05
C ASP A 29 -9.64 -11.73 -0.82
N LEU A 30 -8.34 -12.00 -0.72
CA LEU A 30 -7.50 -11.48 0.36
C LEU A 30 -7.07 -10.02 0.12
N VAL A 31 -6.54 -9.69 -1.06
CA VAL A 31 -6.00 -8.34 -1.31
C VAL A 31 -7.08 -7.27 -1.47
N SER A 32 -8.29 -7.65 -1.87
CA SER A 32 -9.42 -6.73 -2.01
C SER A 32 -10.19 -6.51 -0.70
N GLU A 33 -9.89 -7.27 0.34
CA GLU A 33 -10.44 -7.08 1.69
C GLU A 33 -9.59 -6.07 2.46
N ILE A 34 -10.03 -4.81 2.50
CA ILE A 34 -9.24 -3.72 3.11
C ILE A 34 -9.02 -3.93 4.62
N ALA A 35 -9.95 -4.60 5.33
CA ALA A 35 -9.79 -4.89 6.75
C ALA A 35 -8.57 -5.79 7.01
N LEU A 36 -8.24 -6.70 6.09
CA LEU A 36 -7.05 -7.54 6.17
C LEU A 36 -5.77 -6.70 6.14
N MET A 37 -5.73 -5.60 5.39
CA MET A 37 -4.56 -4.73 5.35
C MET A 37 -4.27 -4.12 6.72
N ALA A 38 -5.30 -3.73 7.47
CA ALA A 38 -5.15 -3.25 8.84
C ALA A 38 -4.68 -4.35 9.80
N GLU A 39 -5.16 -5.58 9.61
CA GLU A 39 -4.75 -6.73 10.42
C GLU A 39 -3.28 -7.11 10.20
N LEU A 40 -2.79 -7.01 8.97
CA LEU A 40 -1.41 -7.37 8.61
C LEU A 40 -0.39 -6.26 8.88
N SER A 41 -0.79 -5.01 8.77
CA SER A 41 0.09 -3.86 8.90
C SER A 41 0.45 -3.57 10.36
N SER A 42 1.71 -3.22 10.62
CA SER A 42 2.11 -2.65 11.91
C SER A 42 1.76 -1.16 12.06
N GLU A 43 1.49 -0.47 10.96
CA GLU A 43 1.23 0.96 10.90
C GLU A 43 -0.27 1.27 10.76
N LEU A 44 -0.94 0.64 9.80
CA LEU A 44 -2.38 0.78 9.60
C LEU A 44 -3.14 0.00 10.68
N GLN A 45 -3.90 0.70 11.52
CA GLN A 45 -4.58 0.12 12.68
C GLN A 45 -6.04 -0.24 12.41
N GLU A 46 -6.71 0.55 11.58
CA GLU A 46 -8.13 0.40 11.30
C GLU A 46 -8.47 0.99 9.94
N VAL A 47 -9.41 0.36 9.24
CA VAL A 47 -10.00 0.85 8.00
C VAL A 47 -11.51 0.79 8.06
N THR A 48 -12.17 1.77 7.46
CA THR A 48 -13.64 1.86 7.42
C THR A 48 -14.09 2.39 6.07
N TRP A 49 -14.96 1.63 5.39
CA TRP A 49 -15.62 2.12 4.18
C TRP A 49 -16.48 3.35 4.49
N LEU A 50 -16.46 4.33 3.60
CA LEU A 50 -17.27 5.56 3.67
C LEU A 50 -18.51 5.45 2.80
N ASP A 51 -19.38 6.46 2.91
CA ASP A 51 -20.54 6.67 2.03
C ASP A 51 -21.52 5.47 1.97
N GLY A 52 -21.53 4.62 3.01
CA GLY A 52 -22.43 3.48 3.12
C GLY A 52 -22.08 2.29 2.20
N VAL A 53 -20.91 2.31 1.54
CA VAL A 53 -20.47 1.18 0.72
C VAL A 53 -19.85 0.07 1.60
N THR A 54 -19.84 -1.15 1.10
CA THR A 54 -19.40 -2.33 1.87
C THR A 54 -18.31 -3.14 1.19
N GLY A 55 -17.79 -2.68 0.06
CA GLY A 55 -16.78 -3.41 -0.68
C GLY A 55 -16.09 -2.58 -1.76
N PRO A 56 -15.08 -3.16 -2.42
CA PRO A 56 -14.25 -2.44 -3.37
C PRO A 56 -14.97 -2.22 -4.70
N ALA A 57 -14.94 -0.97 -5.17
CA ALA A 57 -15.24 -0.58 -6.54
C ALA A 57 -14.56 0.76 -6.83
N VAL A 58 -14.28 1.05 -8.09
CA VAL A 58 -13.70 2.35 -8.48
C VAL A 58 -14.57 3.49 -7.97
N GLY A 59 -13.92 4.46 -7.31
CA GLY A 59 -14.57 5.61 -6.70
C GLY A 59 -15.04 5.41 -5.26
N HIS A 60 -15.12 4.17 -4.76
CA HIS A 60 -15.39 3.92 -3.35
C HIS A 60 -14.24 4.42 -2.48
N ARG A 61 -14.59 4.97 -1.32
CA ARG A 61 -13.63 5.58 -0.40
C ARG A 61 -13.60 4.86 0.94
N PHE A 62 -12.46 4.89 1.58
CA PHE A 62 -12.28 4.38 2.94
C PHE A 62 -11.34 5.26 3.75
N THR A 63 -11.54 5.31 5.07
CA THR A 63 -10.57 5.89 6.00
C THR A 63 -9.58 4.85 6.46
N GLY A 64 -8.36 5.29 6.73
CA GLY A 64 -7.34 4.51 7.42
C GLY A 64 -6.81 5.29 8.62
N ARG A 65 -6.84 4.68 9.80
CA ARG A 65 -6.19 5.21 10.98
C ARG A 65 -4.82 4.55 11.13
N ASN A 66 -3.79 5.35 11.23
CA ASN A 66 -2.39 4.93 11.22
C ASN A 66 -1.68 5.35 12.51
N ALA A 67 -0.65 4.60 12.91
CA ALA A 67 0.23 4.94 14.01
C ALA A 67 1.68 4.57 13.66
N HIS A 68 2.61 5.46 13.95
CA HIS A 68 4.04 5.24 13.75
C HIS A 68 4.85 5.85 14.90
N PRO A 69 5.89 5.18 15.43
CA PRO A 69 6.65 5.68 16.57
C PRO A 69 7.23 7.08 16.41
N ALA A 70 7.68 7.42 15.20
CA ALA A 70 8.30 8.71 14.90
C ALA A 70 7.32 9.78 14.40
N MET A 71 6.14 9.39 13.87
CA MET A 71 5.17 10.30 13.25
C MET A 71 3.87 10.47 14.05
N GLY A 72 3.66 9.66 15.11
CA GLY A 72 2.44 9.68 15.88
C GLY A 72 1.26 8.99 15.18
N GLU A 73 0.05 9.45 15.44
CA GLU A 73 -1.19 8.94 14.84
C GLU A 73 -1.73 9.93 13.81
N TRP A 74 -2.29 9.39 12.71
CA TRP A 74 -2.98 10.19 11.69
C TRP A 74 -4.04 9.38 10.99
N GLU A 75 -4.98 10.06 10.35
CA GLU A 75 -6.02 9.48 9.53
C GLU A 75 -5.84 9.88 8.07
N THR A 76 -6.13 8.96 7.17
CA THR A 76 -6.15 9.18 5.72
C THR A 76 -7.51 8.84 5.15
N VAL A 77 -7.88 9.49 4.05
CA VAL A 77 -8.99 9.09 3.18
C VAL A 77 -8.40 8.61 1.87
N SER A 78 -8.77 7.41 1.47
CA SER A 78 -8.32 6.80 0.21
C SER A 78 -9.49 6.57 -0.72
N THR A 79 -9.23 6.69 -2.02
CA THR A 79 -10.21 6.40 -3.09
C THR A 79 -9.69 5.24 -3.93
N VAL A 80 -10.53 4.24 -4.16
CA VAL A 80 -10.21 3.13 -5.08
C VAL A 80 -10.13 3.66 -6.50
N THR A 81 -8.98 3.48 -7.14
CA THR A 81 -8.70 3.97 -8.51
C THR A 81 -8.73 2.88 -9.57
N GLU A 82 -8.45 1.63 -9.17
CA GLU A 82 -8.58 0.45 -10.04
C GLU A 82 -9.21 -0.69 -9.25
N CYS A 83 -10.16 -1.39 -9.86
CA CYS A 83 -10.77 -2.59 -9.30
C CYS A 83 -11.17 -3.52 -10.46
N ASP A 84 -10.24 -4.35 -10.88
CA ASP A 84 -10.38 -5.32 -11.98
C ASP A 84 -10.11 -6.74 -11.45
N PRO A 85 -11.12 -7.42 -10.90
CA PRO A 85 -10.97 -8.78 -10.38
C PRO A 85 -10.66 -9.81 -11.50
N PRO A 86 -9.75 -10.74 -11.28
CA PRO A 86 -8.85 -10.90 -10.14
C PRO A 86 -7.43 -10.35 -10.44
N HIS A 87 -7.29 -9.25 -11.17
CA HIS A 87 -6.03 -8.77 -11.76
C HIS A 87 -5.41 -7.57 -11.07
N ARG A 88 -6.21 -6.54 -10.74
CA ARG A 88 -5.70 -5.28 -10.22
C ARG A 88 -6.62 -4.64 -9.20
N PHE A 89 -6.00 -4.21 -8.10
CA PHE A 89 -6.65 -3.41 -7.06
C PHE A 89 -5.73 -2.28 -6.65
N ALA A 90 -6.18 -1.03 -6.81
CA ALA A 90 -5.38 0.15 -6.53
C ALA A 90 -6.20 1.24 -5.85
N TRP A 91 -5.52 2.04 -5.03
CA TRP A 91 -6.11 3.22 -4.38
C TRP A 91 -5.11 4.36 -4.29
N ALA A 92 -5.64 5.56 -4.18
CA ALA A 92 -4.91 6.80 -4.00
C ALA A 92 -5.27 7.43 -2.65
N VAL A 93 -4.27 7.89 -1.92
CA VAL A 93 -4.44 8.56 -0.62
C VAL A 93 -4.61 10.06 -0.83
N GLY A 94 -5.67 10.64 -0.26
CA GLY A 94 -6.04 12.04 -0.44
C GLY A 94 -6.80 12.26 -1.74
N ASP A 95 -6.52 13.37 -2.43
CA ASP A 95 -7.13 13.66 -3.73
C ASP A 95 -6.60 12.68 -4.79
N PRO A 96 -7.46 11.86 -5.42
CA PRO A 96 -7.01 10.90 -6.43
C PRO A 96 -6.39 11.55 -7.68
N ALA A 97 -6.67 12.83 -7.94
CA ALA A 97 -6.03 13.58 -9.03
C ALA A 97 -4.63 14.08 -8.68
N HIS A 98 -4.34 14.22 -7.38
CA HIS A 98 -3.05 14.68 -6.85
C HIS A 98 -2.79 14.01 -5.50
N PRO A 99 -2.50 12.70 -5.47
CA PRO A 99 -2.42 11.93 -4.23
C PRO A 99 -1.12 12.18 -3.47
N SER A 100 -1.17 12.00 -2.16
CA SER A 100 0.03 11.97 -1.31
C SER A 100 0.75 10.61 -1.34
N ALA A 101 0.03 9.57 -1.73
CA ALA A 101 0.56 8.22 -1.94
C ALA A 101 -0.38 7.44 -2.86
N SER A 102 0.16 6.47 -3.56
CA SER A 102 -0.61 5.52 -4.37
C SER A 102 -0.14 4.10 -4.08
N TRP A 103 -1.11 3.18 -4.00
CA TRP A 103 -0.88 1.76 -3.72
C TRP A 103 -1.56 0.91 -4.78
N ARG A 104 -0.94 -0.23 -5.12
CA ARG A 104 -1.53 -1.18 -6.08
C ARG A 104 -1.08 -2.60 -5.79
N PHE A 105 -2.03 -3.52 -5.88
CA PHE A 105 -1.79 -4.94 -6.06
C PHE A 105 -1.99 -5.32 -7.52
N THR A 106 -1.07 -6.12 -8.04
CA THR A 106 -1.20 -6.73 -9.37
C THR A 106 -1.05 -8.25 -9.22
N LEU A 107 -2.00 -8.99 -9.75
CA LEU A 107 -2.04 -10.44 -9.71
C LEU A 107 -1.89 -10.97 -11.12
N LYS A 108 -0.86 -11.77 -11.36
CA LYS A 108 -0.62 -12.43 -12.65
C LYS A 108 -0.68 -13.94 -12.48
N PRO A 109 -1.49 -14.67 -13.28
CA PRO A 109 -1.44 -16.11 -13.28
C PRO A 109 -0.01 -16.61 -13.56
N ASP A 110 0.41 -17.63 -12.81
CA ASP A 110 1.68 -18.32 -13.00
C ASP A 110 1.47 -19.81 -12.81
N GLY A 111 1.25 -20.53 -13.92
CA GLY A 111 0.76 -21.91 -13.89
C GLY A 111 -0.59 -21.99 -13.17
N GLU A 112 -0.68 -22.81 -12.13
CA GLU A 112 -1.87 -22.91 -11.27
C GLU A 112 -1.84 -21.91 -10.10
N GLY A 113 -0.74 -21.18 -9.96
CA GLY A 113 -0.51 -20.20 -8.92
C GLY A 113 -0.65 -18.76 -9.38
N THR A 114 -0.13 -17.86 -8.56
CA THR A 114 -0.22 -16.40 -8.76
C THR A 114 1.11 -15.73 -8.44
N LEU A 115 1.58 -14.87 -9.34
CA LEU A 115 2.61 -13.88 -9.00
C LEU A 115 1.90 -12.62 -8.49
N LEU A 116 2.04 -12.34 -7.20
CA LEU A 116 1.48 -11.15 -6.54
C LEU A 116 2.56 -10.08 -6.40
N GLU A 117 2.26 -8.88 -6.88
CA GLU A 117 3.05 -7.67 -6.68
C GLU A 117 2.28 -6.67 -5.83
N GLN A 118 2.94 -6.09 -4.82
CA GLN A 118 2.51 -4.87 -4.15
C GLN A 118 3.43 -3.73 -4.56
N TRP A 119 2.84 -2.60 -4.96
CA TRP A 119 3.52 -1.42 -5.47
C TRP A 119 3.06 -0.19 -4.70
N TYR A 120 4.00 0.71 -4.43
CA TYR A 120 3.78 1.97 -3.73
C TYR A 120 4.50 3.11 -4.44
N GLN A 121 3.86 4.27 -4.54
CA GLN A 121 4.48 5.54 -4.96
C GLN A 121 4.24 6.61 -3.91
N MET A 122 5.32 7.31 -3.54
CA MET A 122 5.29 8.47 -2.64
C MET A 122 4.93 9.73 -3.42
N GLY A 123 4.04 10.57 -2.87
CA GLY A 123 3.64 11.82 -3.50
C GLY A 123 2.75 11.65 -4.74
N PRO A 124 2.63 12.68 -5.59
CA PRO A 124 3.34 13.99 -5.55
C PRO A 124 2.83 14.99 -4.52
N ALA A 125 1.61 14.87 -3.99
CA ALA A 125 1.11 15.77 -2.97
C ALA A 125 1.87 15.61 -1.66
N ARG A 126 1.92 16.68 -0.88
CA ARG A 126 2.57 16.68 0.45
C ARG A 126 1.86 15.72 1.40
N SER A 127 2.63 15.12 2.29
CA SER A 127 2.17 14.20 3.34
C SER A 127 2.78 14.58 4.69
N GLY A 128 2.48 13.81 5.74
CA GLY A 128 3.09 14.00 7.05
C GLY A 128 4.62 13.90 7.05
N LEU A 129 5.22 13.17 6.10
CA LEU A 129 6.67 13.07 5.97
C LEU A 129 7.32 14.42 5.67
N ASN A 130 6.62 15.32 4.99
CA ASN A 130 7.11 16.65 4.66
C ASN A 130 7.34 17.53 5.91
N ILE A 131 6.72 17.23 7.04
CA ILE A 131 7.01 17.92 8.31
C ILE A 131 8.48 17.68 8.71
N ALA A 132 8.95 16.44 8.62
CA ALA A 132 10.35 16.10 8.91
C ALA A 132 11.31 16.66 7.85
N ILE A 133 10.92 16.65 6.58
CA ILE A 133 11.72 17.21 5.47
C ILE A 133 11.88 18.71 5.64
N ASP A 134 10.80 19.43 5.94
CA ASP A 134 10.83 20.88 6.14
C ASP A 134 11.70 21.29 7.35
N ALA A 135 11.72 20.45 8.39
CA ALA A 135 12.57 20.67 9.57
C ALA A 135 14.06 20.37 9.32
N MET A 136 14.37 19.50 8.36
CA MET A 136 15.72 19.04 8.05
C MET A 136 15.93 18.91 6.53
N PRO A 137 15.86 20.00 5.76
CA PRO A 137 15.86 19.93 4.29
C PRO A 137 17.16 19.36 3.71
N ASP A 138 18.28 19.53 4.38
CA ASP A 138 19.57 18.93 4.02
C ASP A 138 19.61 17.39 4.17
N LYS A 139 18.63 16.82 4.86
CA LYS A 139 18.48 15.37 5.06
C LYS A 139 17.33 14.75 4.25
N GLU A 140 16.72 15.50 3.35
CA GLU A 140 15.53 15.04 2.62
C GLU A 140 15.71 13.66 1.98
N ALA A 141 16.78 13.47 1.20
CA ALA A 141 17.05 12.19 0.54
C ALA A 141 17.17 11.03 1.53
N LYS A 142 17.74 11.26 2.71
CA LYS A 142 17.84 10.25 3.76
C LYS A 142 16.46 9.95 4.39
N ILE A 143 15.68 10.97 4.67
CA ILE A 143 14.32 10.84 5.21
C ILE A 143 13.44 10.04 4.25
N VAL A 144 13.46 10.38 2.97
CA VAL A 144 12.74 9.67 1.90
C VAL A 144 13.21 8.21 1.82
N PHE A 145 14.50 7.96 1.78
CA PHE A 145 15.04 6.61 1.69
C PHE A 145 14.64 5.71 2.87
N VAL A 146 14.72 6.24 4.10
CA VAL A 146 14.31 5.49 5.30
C VAL A 146 12.83 5.12 5.21
N ARG A 147 11.96 6.06 4.80
CA ARG A 147 10.53 5.81 4.66
C ARG A 147 10.23 4.78 3.57
N MET A 148 10.91 4.84 2.43
CA MET A 148 10.75 3.86 1.35
C MET A 148 11.17 2.46 1.79
N ARG A 149 12.23 2.33 2.58
CA ARG A 149 12.65 1.06 3.18
C ARG A 149 11.63 0.49 4.17
N GLU A 150 11.01 1.34 4.97
CA GLU A 150 9.92 0.91 5.88
C GLU A 150 8.75 0.34 5.08
N HIS A 151 8.36 0.99 3.99
CA HIS A 151 7.32 0.49 3.09
C HIS A 151 7.72 -0.84 2.44
N GLU A 152 8.94 -0.98 1.94
CA GLU A 152 9.42 -2.24 1.37
C GLU A 152 9.35 -3.39 2.39
N THR A 153 9.81 -3.14 3.62
CA THR A 153 9.77 -4.12 4.70
C THR A 153 8.33 -4.52 5.03
N GLY A 154 7.44 -3.55 5.15
CA GLY A 154 6.00 -3.80 5.38
C GLY A 154 5.34 -4.58 4.26
N MET A 155 5.64 -4.23 3.00
CA MET A 155 5.12 -4.96 1.82
C MET A 155 5.58 -6.42 1.81
N ARG A 156 6.85 -6.68 2.08
CA ARG A 156 7.38 -8.06 2.14
C ARG A 156 6.68 -8.88 3.22
N HIS A 157 6.44 -8.28 4.37
CA HIS A 157 5.68 -8.91 5.45
C HIS A 157 4.24 -9.20 5.00
N ASN A 158 3.53 -8.21 4.45
CA ASN A 158 2.16 -8.36 3.97
C ASN A 158 2.04 -9.48 2.91
N LEU A 159 2.95 -9.49 1.94
CA LEU A 159 2.97 -10.50 0.88
C LEU A 159 3.18 -11.91 1.44
N ALA A 160 4.08 -12.08 2.42
CA ALA A 160 4.31 -13.36 3.07
C ALA A 160 3.08 -13.87 3.83
N GLU A 161 2.38 -12.98 4.54
CA GLU A 161 1.15 -13.31 5.27
C GLU A 161 -0.01 -13.64 4.31
N ILE A 162 -0.15 -12.89 3.22
CA ILE A 162 -1.16 -13.18 2.18
C ILE A 162 -0.90 -14.55 1.56
N LYS A 163 0.36 -14.85 1.21
CA LYS A 163 0.77 -16.16 0.70
C LYS A 163 0.37 -17.27 1.66
N ASP A 164 0.70 -17.13 2.92
CA ASP A 164 0.45 -18.11 3.95
C ASP A 164 -1.06 -18.41 4.10
N ARG A 165 -1.88 -17.37 4.12
CA ARG A 165 -3.34 -17.49 4.19
C ARG A 165 -3.96 -18.09 2.92
N ALA A 166 -3.50 -17.69 1.75
CA ALA A 166 -3.99 -18.19 0.47
C ALA A 166 -3.69 -19.70 0.31
N GLU A 167 -2.49 -20.13 0.70
CA GLU A 167 -2.06 -21.53 0.57
C GLU A 167 -2.69 -22.45 1.61
N ARG A 168 -3.01 -21.95 2.82
CA ARG A 168 -3.71 -22.75 3.86
C ARG A 168 -5.16 -23.04 3.53
N ALA A 169 -5.84 -22.19 2.77
CA ALA A 169 -7.24 -22.35 2.42
C ALA A 169 -7.48 -23.38 1.30
N GLY A 170 -6.38 -23.98 0.80
CA GLY A 170 -6.38 -24.99 -0.26
C GLY A 170 -6.68 -26.41 0.19
#